data_8721b11130a364b514a5beaa4d52d009
#
_entry.id   8721b11130a364b514a5beaa4d52d009
#
_cell.length_a   1.000
_cell.length_b   1.000
_cell.length_c   1.000
_cell.angle_alpha   90.00
_cell.angle_beta   90.00
_cell.angle_gamma   90.00
#
_symmetry.space_group_name_H-M   'P 1'
#
loop_
_entity.id
_entity.type
_entity.pdbx_description
1 polymer ?
#
loop_
_entity_poly.entity_id
_entity_poly.type
_entity_poly.pdbx_seq_one_letter_code
_entity_poly.pdbx_strand_id
1 'polypeptide(L)'
;MPIFHAHDGTELAYRLLGKGAPLICLPGGPMRAGAYLGDLGGLSAHRQLVVLDLRGSGDSAAPEDPTSYRCDRLTDDIEALREHLGEERIDLLAHSASGNLASLYAARHPQRLRTLTLVTPGTRAVGITVTDGDWLEASELRREEPWFADARAALDDFLAGRSSDRAAVAPFAYGRWDETARAHAAAGPGQTNSAAAPVFYQDGVFDPAATNAALAAVTAPVLVLAGEYDAGPTPDRAAELVALFPDAEFVVQRGAAHFPWLDDPGAFVRAVAAFLDPEVHSVQAGGTRLAHRVWGDPSAPPVVLAHGRCGDSRTWIPIAERLAAQHRVYAFDFRGHGLSDWPGRYSFELFRDDLHAFLEARNLAGATVIGHSMGAAAACLLAVREPGLIGRLVLEEMPPPFPLDPPRARAERPDGELDFDWPVVPSTDAQLNAPDPDWSERLGEITAPTLVIGGGPTSRIAQEELIRLAGRIPDGRFVTIDAGHLVHTDRPEEFLAELRAFGLS
;
A
#
# COMPACT_ATOMS: atom_id res chain seq x y z
N MET A 1 8.39 29.13 7.63
CA MET A 1 8.82 27.73 7.67
C MET A 1 9.80 27.56 8.84
N PRO A 2 9.81 26.40 9.53
CA PRO A 2 10.84 26.09 10.50
C PRO A 2 12.23 26.02 9.83
N ILE A 3 13.25 26.42 10.57
CA ILE A 3 14.65 26.43 10.15
C ILE A 3 15.48 25.70 11.22
N PHE A 4 16.51 25.00 10.80
CA PHE A 4 17.54 24.44 11.65
C PHE A 4 18.93 24.68 11.03
N HIS A 5 19.99 24.41 11.77
CA HIS A 5 21.36 24.56 11.27
C HIS A 5 21.97 23.18 11.02
N ALA A 6 22.52 23.00 9.83
CA ALA A 6 23.43 21.88 9.53
C ALA A 6 24.71 21.98 10.38
N HIS A 7 25.47 20.90 10.48
CA HIS A 7 26.69 20.86 11.30
C HIS A 7 27.74 21.86 10.86
N ASP A 8 27.74 22.33 9.60
CA ASP A 8 28.59 23.37 9.06
C ASP A 8 28.04 24.80 9.24
N GLY A 9 26.88 24.93 9.92
CA GLY A 9 26.22 26.21 10.17
C GLY A 9 25.28 26.67 9.08
N THR A 10 25.12 25.94 7.96
CA THR A 10 24.18 26.29 6.89
C THR A 10 22.74 26.23 7.42
N GLU A 11 21.94 27.28 7.20
CA GLU A 11 20.53 27.31 7.57
C GLU A 11 19.70 26.49 6.58
N LEU A 12 19.01 25.46 7.07
CA LEU A 12 18.16 24.58 6.29
C LEU A 12 16.70 24.73 6.72
N ALA A 13 15.80 24.77 5.74
CA ALA A 13 14.38 24.95 5.94
C ALA A 13 13.61 23.64 5.69
N TYR A 14 12.52 23.42 6.40
CA TYR A 14 11.61 22.30 6.16
C TYR A 14 10.16 22.72 6.33
N ARG A 15 9.25 21.96 5.74
CA ARG A 15 7.78 22.15 5.86
C ARG A 15 7.20 21.05 6.70
N LEU A 16 6.18 21.39 7.49
CA LEU A 16 5.38 20.45 8.25
C LEU A 16 3.98 20.37 7.64
N LEU A 17 3.55 19.16 7.25
CA LEU A 17 2.23 18.90 6.72
C LEU A 17 1.62 17.72 7.49
N GLY A 18 0.36 17.85 7.92
CA GLY A 18 -0.31 16.82 8.70
C GLY A 18 0.09 16.78 10.17
N LYS A 19 -0.23 15.67 10.82
CA LYS A 19 0.03 15.40 12.25
C LYS A 19 0.41 13.93 12.47
N GLY A 20 0.93 13.60 13.64
CA GLY A 20 1.29 12.25 14.03
C GLY A 20 2.80 12.00 14.01
N ALA A 21 3.22 10.75 13.83
CA ALA A 21 4.62 10.40 13.79
C ALA A 21 5.32 11.06 12.58
N PRO A 22 6.52 11.65 12.79
CA PRO A 22 7.22 12.35 11.72
C PRO A 22 7.74 11.38 10.65
N LEU A 23 7.59 11.79 9.39
CA LEU A 23 8.18 11.17 8.22
C LEU A 23 9.05 12.20 7.51
N ILE A 24 10.37 12.03 7.52
CA ILE A 24 11.27 12.92 6.79
C ILE A 24 11.16 12.60 5.29
N CYS A 25 10.85 13.61 4.48
CA CYS A 25 10.65 13.50 3.04
C CYS A 25 11.74 14.25 2.30
N LEU A 26 12.55 13.55 1.51
CA LEU A 26 13.66 14.10 0.72
C LEU A 26 13.21 14.29 -0.74
N PRO A 27 13.27 15.53 -1.27
CA PRO A 27 12.95 15.82 -2.65
C PRO A 27 14.05 15.33 -3.60
N GLY A 28 13.65 15.02 -4.85
CA GLY A 28 14.58 14.64 -5.91
C GLY A 28 15.10 15.81 -6.75
N GLY A 29 15.18 15.59 -8.03
CA GLY A 29 15.56 16.59 -9.01
C GLY A 29 16.81 16.23 -9.82
N PRO A 30 18.07 16.17 -9.31
CA PRO A 30 18.50 16.58 -7.97
C PRO A 30 18.34 18.06 -7.71
N MET A 31 18.36 18.44 -6.45
CA MET A 31 18.33 19.84 -5.98
C MET A 31 17.05 20.61 -6.35
N ARG A 32 15.92 19.91 -6.48
CA ARG A 32 14.60 20.54 -6.59
C ARG A 32 14.03 20.81 -5.19
N ALA A 33 13.45 21.99 -4.99
CA ALA A 33 12.79 22.37 -3.74
C ALA A 33 11.68 21.37 -3.35
N GLY A 34 11.51 21.07 -2.05
CA GLY A 34 10.55 20.11 -1.55
C GLY A 34 9.08 20.44 -1.84
N ALA A 35 8.78 21.68 -2.24
CA ALA A 35 7.43 22.14 -2.55
C ALA A 35 6.69 21.26 -3.58
N TYR A 36 7.39 20.63 -4.51
CA TYR A 36 6.75 19.79 -5.54
C TYR A 36 6.19 18.46 -5.00
N LEU A 37 6.65 18.02 -3.85
CA LEU A 37 6.11 16.82 -3.22
C LEU A 37 4.67 17.03 -2.74
N GLY A 38 4.28 18.30 -2.49
CA GLY A 38 2.97 18.61 -1.92
C GLY A 38 2.77 17.90 -0.59
N ASP A 39 1.59 17.31 -0.42
CA ASP A 39 1.26 16.44 0.71
C ASP A 39 1.39 14.94 0.37
N LEU A 40 2.09 14.62 -0.75
CA LEU A 40 2.26 13.25 -1.26
C LEU A 40 0.92 12.54 -1.48
N GLY A 41 -0.01 13.25 -2.13
CA GLY A 41 -1.31 12.70 -2.52
C GLY A 41 -2.24 12.39 -1.35
N GLY A 42 -2.11 13.12 -0.24
CA GLY A 42 -2.92 12.92 0.98
C GLY A 42 -2.22 12.09 2.06
N LEU A 43 -0.94 11.70 1.89
CA LEU A 43 -0.19 10.95 2.92
C LEU A 43 -0.11 11.72 4.26
N SER A 44 -0.24 13.06 4.22
CA SER A 44 -0.31 13.94 5.39
C SER A 44 -1.49 13.64 6.34
N ALA A 45 -2.52 12.92 5.89
CA ALA A 45 -3.60 12.46 6.75
C ALA A 45 -3.18 11.29 7.68
N HIS A 46 -2.11 10.57 7.32
CA HIS A 46 -1.60 9.39 8.04
C HIS A 46 -0.32 9.68 8.83
N ARG A 47 0.48 10.66 8.41
CA ARG A 47 1.77 11.00 9.00
C ARG A 47 2.01 12.51 9.01
N GLN A 48 2.85 12.98 9.93
CA GLN A 48 3.38 14.33 9.84
C GLN A 48 4.56 14.33 8.86
N LEU A 49 4.35 14.88 7.66
CA LEU A 49 5.42 15.01 6.67
C LEU A 49 6.37 16.14 7.09
N VAL A 50 7.65 15.83 7.18
CA VAL A 50 8.75 16.77 7.40
C VAL A 50 9.50 16.90 6.08
N VAL A 51 9.05 17.80 5.21
CA VAL A 51 9.58 17.96 3.86
C VAL A 51 10.80 18.89 3.89
N LEU A 52 12.00 18.34 3.72
CA LEU A 52 13.26 19.07 3.73
C LEU A 52 13.47 19.79 2.39
N ASP A 53 13.82 21.06 2.43
CA ASP A 53 14.49 21.71 1.31
C ASP A 53 16.00 21.46 1.45
N LEU A 54 16.60 20.72 0.50
CA LEU A 54 18.05 20.49 0.52
C LEU A 54 18.81 21.83 0.43
N ARG A 55 20.03 21.91 0.96
CA ARG A 55 20.83 23.14 0.93
C ARG A 55 20.85 23.79 -0.46
N GLY A 56 20.68 25.09 -0.53
CA GLY A 56 20.60 25.85 -1.77
C GLY A 56 19.38 25.59 -2.64
N SER A 57 18.34 24.88 -2.12
CA SER A 57 17.06 24.72 -2.80
C SER A 57 15.91 25.23 -1.93
N GLY A 58 14.82 25.66 -2.55
CA GLY A 58 13.65 26.19 -1.84
C GLY A 58 14.01 27.36 -0.93
N ASP A 59 13.68 27.23 0.36
CA ASP A 59 13.94 28.27 1.37
C ASP A 59 15.21 27.97 2.21
N SER A 60 15.97 26.92 1.88
CA SER A 60 17.26 26.62 2.49
C SER A 60 18.36 27.51 1.94
N ALA A 61 19.27 27.97 2.82
CA ALA A 61 20.40 28.79 2.41
C ALA A 61 21.38 28.03 1.51
N ALA A 62 22.06 28.78 0.64
CA ALA A 62 23.20 28.26 -0.10
C ALA A 62 24.38 28.11 0.85
N PRO A 63 25.16 27.01 0.78
CA PRO A 63 26.37 26.84 1.59
C PRO A 63 27.49 27.74 1.10
N GLU A 64 28.43 28.06 2.00
CA GLU A 64 29.67 28.80 1.64
C GLU A 64 30.54 27.94 0.72
N ASP A 65 30.68 26.64 0.99
CA ASP A 65 31.44 25.68 0.17
C ASP A 65 30.50 24.97 -0.82
N PRO A 66 30.58 25.28 -2.14
CA PRO A 66 29.75 24.62 -3.15
C PRO A 66 30.01 23.10 -3.26
N THR A 67 31.14 22.58 -2.79
CA THR A 67 31.39 21.13 -2.80
C THR A 67 30.47 20.38 -1.85
N SER A 68 29.84 21.07 -0.90
CA SER A 68 28.88 20.50 0.03
C SER A 68 27.54 20.12 -0.63
N TYR A 69 27.28 20.49 -1.91
CA TYR A 69 26.17 19.98 -2.70
C TYR A 69 26.34 18.52 -3.15
N ARG A 70 27.52 17.92 -2.93
CA ARG A 70 27.76 16.49 -3.24
C ARG A 70 26.79 15.60 -2.46
N CYS A 71 26.24 14.58 -3.14
CA CYS A 71 25.26 13.67 -2.54
C CYS A 71 25.79 13.00 -1.26
N ASP A 72 27.05 12.59 -1.22
CA ASP A 72 27.68 11.97 -0.04
C ASP A 72 27.83 12.92 1.16
N ARG A 73 27.83 14.24 0.94
CA ARG A 73 27.86 15.27 1.98
C ARG A 73 26.48 15.59 2.55
N LEU A 74 25.45 15.51 1.73
CA LEU A 74 24.08 15.80 2.15
C LEU A 74 23.52 14.78 3.17
N THR A 75 24.17 13.65 3.39
CA THR A 75 23.83 12.71 4.46
C THR A 75 23.93 13.36 5.85
N ASP A 76 24.86 14.30 6.02
CA ASP A 76 25.08 15.02 7.28
C ASP A 76 23.91 16.00 7.57
N ASP A 77 23.23 16.49 6.54
CA ASP A 77 22.03 17.35 6.69
C ASP A 77 20.84 16.55 7.21
N ILE A 78 20.69 15.28 6.78
CA ILE A 78 19.65 14.39 7.30
C ILE A 78 19.89 14.10 8.78
N GLU A 79 21.16 13.86 9.17
CA GLU A 79 21.51 13.60 10.57
C GLU A 79 21.30 14.84 11.44
N ALA A 80 21.65 16.03 10.96
CA ALA A 80 21.37 17.29 11.64
C ALA A 80 19.85 17.53 11.81
N LEU A 81 19.04 17.21 10.79
CA LEU A 81 17.57 17.31 10.91
C LEU A 81 17.04 16.31 11.93
N ARG A 82 17.51 15.05 11.91
CA ARG A 82 17.13 14.04 12.90
C ARG A 82 17.40 14.52 14.33
N GLU A 83 18.60 15.06 14.57
CA GLU A 83 18.98 15.61 15.87
C GLU A 83 18.13 16.81 16.27
N HIS A 84 17.86 17.73 15.33
CA HIS A 84 16.99 18.88 15.55
C HIS A 84 15.57 18.47 15.95
N LEU A 85 15.04 17.40 15.35
CA LEU A 85 13.72 16.86 15.68
C LEU A 85 13.70 16.05 16.98
N GLY A 86 14.86 15.74 17.56
CA GLY A 86 15.00 14.95 18.79
C GLY A 86 14.71 13.46 18.60
N GLU A 87 14.76 12.97 17.36
CA GLU A 87 14.45 11.57 17.05
C GLU A 87 15.70 10.69 17.18
N GLU A 88 15.59 9.57 17.88
CA GLU A 88 16.66 8.56 17.91
C GLU A 88 16.77 7.80 16.59
N ARG A 89 15.61 7.43 16.04
CA ARG A 89 15.45 6.74 14.75
C ARG A 89 14.36 7.42 13.94
N ILE A 90 14.53 7.49 12.63
CA ILE A 90 13.62 8.19 11.71
C ILE A 90 12.93 7.24 10.74
N ASP A 91 11.70 7.59 10.35
CA ASP A 91 11.08 7.13 9.14
C ASP A 91 11.52 8.08 8.01
N LEU A 92 12.14 7.53 6.96
CA LEU A 92 12.73 8.32 5.87
C LEU A 92 12.07 7.94 4.55
N LEU A 93 11.54 8.93 3.82
CA LEU A 93 11.03 8.78 2.46
C LEU A 93 11.90 9.60 1.52
N ALA A 94 12.35 8.98 0.43
CA ALA A 94 13.15 9.65 -0.59
C ALA A 94 12.58 9.43 -1.98
N HIS A 95 12.45 10.51 -2.74
CA HIS A 95 11.99 10.46 -4.13
C HIS A 95 13.13 10.67 -5.11
N SER A 96 13.15 9.88 -6.19
CA SER A 96 14.00 10.09 -7.36
C SER A 96 15.49 10.21 -6.99
N ALA A 97 16.17 11.30 -7.39
CA ALA A 97 17.59 11.51 -7.12
C ALA A 97 17.98 11.30 -5.64
N SER A 98 17.10 11.66 -4.70
CA SER A 98 17.35 11.44 -3.27
C SER A 98 17.27 9.97 -2.85
N GLY A 99 16.85 9.04 -3.71
CA GLY A 99 17.06 7.61 -3.51
C GLY A 99 18.56 7.25 -3.35
N ASN A 100 19.46 7.95 -4.10
CA ASN A 100 20.91 7.83 -3.90
C ASN A 100 21.34 8.34 -2.52
N LEU A 101 20.84 9.52 -2.13
CA LEU A 101 21.14 10.14 -0.84
C LEU A 101 20.67 9.27 0.32
N ALA A 102 19.46 8.75 0.24
CA ALA A 102 18.89 7.85 1.26
C ALA A 102 19.62 6.51 1.33
N SER A 103 20.09 5.96 0.20
CA SER A 103 20.91 4.74 0.17
C SER A 103 22.28 4.99 0.86
N LEU A 104 22.93 6.15 0.61
CA LEU A 104 24.17 6.51 1.30
C LEU A 104 23.94 6.75 2.79
N TYR A 105 22.83 7.40 3.17
CA TYR A 105 22.47 7.57 4.58
C TYR A 105 22.24 6.24 5.27
N ALA A 106 21.47 5.33 4.65
CA ALA A 106 21.22 4.00 5.16
C ALA A 106 22.52 3.18 5.34
N ALA A 107 23.44 3.27 4.37
CA ALA A 107 24.75 2.62 4.44
C ALA A 107 25.61 3.17 5.57
N ARG A 108 25.55 4.48 5.85
CA ARG A 108 26.39 5.18 6.85
C ARG A 108 25.79 5.11 8.26
N HIS A 109 24.44 5.17 8.36
CA HIS A 109 23.69 5.27 9.61
C HIS A 109 22.55 4.23 9.73
N PRO A 110 22.79 2.92 9.50
CA PRO A 110 21.73 1.92 9.47
C PRO A 110 20.93 1.87 10.78
N GLN A 111 21.58 2.15 11.92
CA GLN A 111 20.97 2.16 13.26
C GLN A 111 20.02 3.36 13.49
N ARG A 112 20.06 4.39 12.64
CA ARG A 112 19.22 5.59 12.73
C ARG A 112 17.91 5.47 11.96
N LEU A 113 17.72 4.41 11.18
CA LEU A 113 16.49 4.17 10.45
C LEU A 113 15.50 3.34 11.27
N ARG A 114 14.24 3.77 11.29
CA ARG A 114 13.10 2.98 11.71
C ARG A 114 12.50 2.27 10.49
N THR A 115 12.27 3.03 9.42
CA THR A 115 11.87 2.54 8.10
C THR A 115 12.53 3.37 7.00
N LEU A 116 12.64 2.80 5.79
CA LEU A 116 13.12 3.49 4.60
C LEU A 116 12.13 3.29 3.45
N THR A 117 11.59 4.37 2.89
CA THR A 117 10.71 4.35 1.72
C THR A 117 11.41 5.00 0.54
N LEU A 118 11.63 4.25 -0.52
CA LEU A 118 12.28 4.69 -1.76
C LEU A 118 11.24 4.74 -2.87
N VAL A 119 10.87 5.95 -3.28
CA VAL A 119 9.85 6.21 -4.30
C VAL A 119 10.52 6.53 -5.63
N THR A 120 10.33 5.70 -6.65
CA THR A 120 10.96 5.85 -7.97
C THR A 120 12.43 6.28 -7.88
N PRO A 121 13.26 5.52 -7.12
CA PRO A 121 14.54 6.00 -6.62
C PRO A 121 15.64 6.06 -7.67
N GLY A 122 16.51 7.06 -7.60
CA GLY A 122 17.79 7.04 -8.31
C GLY A 122 18.69 5.93 -7.75
N THR A 123 19.40 5.22 -8.62
CA THR A 123 20.13 3.97 -8.31
C THR A 123 21.64 4.02 -8.55
N ARG A 124 22.21 5.22 -8.84
CA ARG A 124 23.65 5.38 -9.13
C ARG A 124 24.53 5.06 -7.94
N ALA A 125 24.08 5.36 -6.72
CA ALA A 125 24.84 5.08 -5.49
C ALA A 125 25.14 3.59 -5.30
N VAL A 126 24.33 2.72 -5.89
CA VAL A 126 24.46 1.27 -5.82
C VAL A 126 24.94 0.64 -7.15
N GLY A 127 25.29 1.47 -8.13
CA GLY A 127 25.85 1.00 -9.40
C GLY A 127 24.85 0.45 -10.41
N ILE A 128 23.54 0.56 -10.15
CA ILE A 128 22.50 0.18 -11.10
C ILE A 128 22.30 1.33 -12.06
N THR A 129 22.53 1.08 -13.35
CA THR A 129 22.48 2.09 -14.40
C THR A 129 21.20 1.97 -15.22
N VAL A 130 20.49 3.07 -15.33
CA VAL A 130 19.39 3.23 -16.30
C VAL A 130 20.00 3.52 -17.66
N THR A 131 19.63 2.75 -18.67
CA THR A 131 20.17 2.84 -20.04
C THR A 131 19.19 3.54 -20.98
N ASP A 132 19.67 3.94 -22.16
CA ASP A 132 18.80 4.45 -23.23
C ASP A 132 17.76 3.40 -23.65
N GLY A 133 18.13 2.11 -23.60
CA GLY A 133 17.21 0.99 -23.86
C GLY A 133 16.04 0.96 -22.88
N ASP A 134 16.29 1.19 -21.59
CA ASP A 134 15.25 1.24 -20.57
C ASP A 134 14.24 2.38 -20.85
N TRP A 135 14.74 3.55 -21.30
CA TRP A 135 13.88 4.68 -21.69
C TRP A 135 13.03 4.37 -22.92
N LEU A 136 13.63 3.74 -23.92
CA LEU A 136 12.93 3.39 -25.15
C LEU A 136 11.85 2.34 -24.90
N GLU A 137 12.17 1.29 -24.12
CA GLU A 137 11.22 0.22 -23.76
C GLU A 137 10.05 0.77 -22.92
N ALA A 138 10.33 1.54 -21.87
CA ALA A 138 9.29 2.15 -21.06
C ALA A 138 8.38 3.08 -21.88
N SER A 139 8.95 3.84 -22.84
CA SER A 139 8.18 4.72 -23.71
C SER A 139 7.15 3.97 -24.55
N GLU A 140 7.46 2.75 -25.04
CA GLU A 140 6.55 1.95 -25.87
C GLU A 140 5.28 1.52 -25.13
N LEU A 141 5.29 1.47 -23.80
CA LEU A 141 4.08 1.21 -22.99
C LEU A 141 3.02 2.32 -23.16
N ARG A 142 3.41 3.47 -23.70
CA ARG A 142 2.58 4.65 -23.86
C ARG A 142 2.25 4.97 -25.32
N ARG A 143 2.50 4.03 -26.26
CA ARG A 143 2.35 4.26 -27.71
C ARG A 143 0.93 4.62 -28.16
N GLU A 144 -0.10 4.28 -27.39
CA GLU A 144 -1.50 4.60 -27.70
C GLU A 144 -1.92 6.02 -27.24
N GLU A 145 -1.03 6.75 -26.55
CA GLU A 145 -1.32 8.07 -26.05
C GLU A 145 -1.29 9.13 -27.16
N PRO A 146 -2.20 10.11 -27.17
CA PRO A 146 -2.28 11.11 -28.24
C PRO A 146 -1.01 11.94 -28.41
N TRP A 147 -0.23 12.10 -27.34
CA TRP A 147 1.02 12.88 -27.33
C TRP A 147 2.27 12.04 -27.68
N PHE A 148 2.12 10.73 -27.85
CA PHE A 148 3.26 9.81 -27.96
C PHE A 148 4.20 10.14 -29.13
N ALA A 149 3.67 10.38 -30.32
CA ALA A 149 4.50 10.57 -31.49
C ALA A 149 5.49 11.75 -31.35
N ASP A 150 5.01 12.88 -30.83
CA ASP A 150 5.82 14.09 -30.64
C ASP A 150 6.84 13.90 -29.49
N ALA A 151 6.40 13.35 -28.36
CA ALA A 151 7.27 13.10 -27.22
C ALA A 151 8.33 12.03 -27.52
N ARG A 152 7.99 11.00 -28.33
CA ARG A 152 8.93 9.97 -28.76
C ARG A 152 10.01 10.53 -29.68
N ALA A 153 9.67 11.35 -30.65
CA ALA A 153 10.66 12.04 -31.49
C ALA A 153 11.60 12.93 -30.64
N ALA A 154 11.04 13.65 -29.66
CA ALA A 154 11.83 14.43 -28.72
C ALA A 154 12.74 13.56 -27.84
N LEU A 155 12.28 12.38 -27.42
CA LEU A 155 13.10 11.42 -26.66
C LEU A 155 14.27 10.89 -27.47
N ASP A 156 14.05 10.52 -28.74
CA ASP A 156 15.12 10.08 -29.65
C ASP A 156 16.19 11.17 -29.85
N ASP A 157 15.78 12.45 -29.95
CA ASP A 157 16.69 13.58 -30.02
C ASP A 157 17.44 13.82 -28.70
N PHE A 158 16.76 13.67 -27.57
CA PHE A 158 17.34 13.81 -26.25
C PHE A 158 18.40 12.73 -25.97
N LEU A 159 18.08 11.45 -26.20
CA LEU A 159 19.01 10.34 -26.00
C LEU A 159 20.21 10.41 -26.95
N ALA A 160 20.01 10.89 -28.19
CA ALA A 160 21.11 11.12 -29.14
C ALA A 160 21.93 12.39 -28.86
N GLY A 161 21.63 13.14 -27.80
CA GLY A 161 22.31 14.39 -27.47
C GLY A 161 22.07 15.55 -28.45
N ARG A 162 21.05 15.43 -29.31
CA ARG A 162 20.65 16.50 -30.28
C ARG A 162 19.78 17.58 -29.65
N SER A 163 19.12 17.25 -28.52
CA SER A 163 18.28 18.16 -27.75
C SER A 163 18.57 18.03 -26.25
N SER A 164 18.39 19.14 -25.51
CA SER A 164 18.39 19.15 -24.06
C SER A 164 17.00 19.56 -23.50
N ASP A 165 15.99 19.60 -24.36
CA ASP A 165 14.63 20.00 -23.99
C ASP A 165 13.94 18.91 -23.18
N ARG A 166 13.98 19.07 -21.87
CA ARG A 166 13.30 18.17 -20.91
C ARG A 166 11.80 18.36 -20.91
N ALA A 167 11.27 19.51 -21.35
CA ALA A 167 9.83 19.74 -21.38
C ALA A 167 9.15 18.90 -22.46
N ALA A 168 9.82 18.69 -23.61
CA ALA A 168 9.30 17.87 -24.69
C ALA A 168 9.19 16.38 -24.33
N VAL A 169 10.04 15.87 -23.42
CA VAL A 169 10.01 14.47 -22.95
C VAL A 169 9.24 14.30 -21.64
N ALA A 170 8.79 15.40 -21.04
CA ALA A 170 8.10 15.37 -19.73
C ALA A 170 6.87 14.44 -19.68
N PRO A 171 6.07 14.25 -20.76
CA PRO A 171 4.91 13.35 -20.70
C PRO A 171 5.24 11.93 -20.21
N PHE A 172 6.44 11.41 -20.51
CA PHE A 172 6.88 10.07 -20.06
C PHE A 172 7.12 9.96 -18.56
N ALA A 173 7.27 11.08 -17.85
CA ALA A 173 7.44 11.08 -16.40
C ALA A 173 6.11 10.99 -15.61
N TYR A 174 4.96 10.96 -16.29
CA TYR A 174 3.64 10.93 -15.66
C TYR A 174 2.79 9.79 -16.21
N GLY A 175 2.07 9.11 -15.33
CA GLY A 175 1.11 8.08 -15.72
C GLY A 175 -0.10 8.67 -16.47
N ARG A 176 -0.44 9.93 -16.16
CA ARG A 176 -1.48 10.71 -16.86
C ARG A 176 -0.92 12.07 -17.24
N TRP A 177 -1.05 12.45 -18.52
CA TRP A 177 -0.60 13.77 -18.99
C TRP A 177 -1.76 14.76 -19.03
N ASP A 178 -2.34 15.05 -17.87
CA ASP A 178 -3.45 15.98 -17.66
C ASP A 178 -2.96 17.41 -17.27
N GLU A 179 -3.88 18.28 -16.88
CA GLU A 179 -3.57 19.65 -16.47
C GLU A 179 -2.69 19.70 -15.22
N THR A 180 -2.92 18.82 -14.25
CA THR A 180 -2.13 18.73 -13.02
C THR A 180 -0.69 18.32 -13.33
N ALA A 181 -0.49 17.30 -14.16
CA ALA A 181 0.83 16.86 -14.60
C ALA A 181 1.59 17.95 -15.35
N ARG A 182 0.90 18.67 -16.27
CA ARG A 182 1.50 19.78 -17.03
C ARG A 182 1.92 20.93 -16.11
N ALA A 183 1.07 21.33 -15.17
CA ALA A 183 1.38 22.39 -14.19
C ALA A 183 2.58 21.99 -13.31
N HIS A 184 2.60 20.74 -12.84
CA HIS A 184 3.69 20.21 -12.04
C HIS A 184 5.02 20.16 -12.83
N ALA A 185 5.00 19.73 -14.09
CA ALA A 185 6.17 19.72 -14.97
C ALA A 185 6.69 21.14 -15.22
N ALA A 186 5.80 22.08 -15.52
CA ALA A 186 6.13 23.48 -15.83
C ALA A 186 6.78 24.21 -14.63
N ALA A 187 6.44 23.83 -13.39
CA ALA A 187 7.05 24.40 -12.18
C ALA A 187 8.50 23.92 -11.95
N GLY A 188 8.89 22.79 -12.51
CA GLY A 188 10.18 22.12 -12.25
C GLY A 188 11.42 23.02 -12.43
N PRO A 189 11.61 23.70 -13.58
CA PRO A 189 12.76 24.58 -13.81
C PRO A 189 12.93 25.68 -12.76
N GLY A 190 11.80 26.32 -12.35
CA GLY A 190 11.82 27.38 -11.35
C GLY A 190 12.07 26.89 -9.91
N GLN A 191 11.93 25.61 -9.66
CA GLN A 191 12.13 24.97 -8.36
C GLN A 191 13.50 24.29 -8.22
N THR A 192 14.29 24.22 -9.28
CA THR A 192 15.55 23.45 -9.30
C THR A 192 16.76 24.38 -9.28
N ASN A 193 17.69 24.15 -8.35
CA ASN A 193 19.01 24.77 -8.38
C ASN A 193 19.89 24.09 -9.43
N SER A 194 19.88 24.64 -10.65
CA SER A 194 20.60 24.08 -11.80
C SER A 194 22.14 24.17 -11.66
N ALA A 195 22.66 25.07 -10.82
CA ALA A 195 24.10 25.17 -10.55
C ALA A 195 24.60 24.08 -9.58
N ALA A 196 23.77 23.70 -8.61
CA ALA A 196 24.08 22.66 -7.64
C ALA A 196 23.87 21.22 -8.19
N ALA A 197 22.93 21.04 -9.10
CA ALA A 197 22.56 19.72 -9.63
C ALA A 197 23.73 18.90 -10.23
N PRO A 198 24.69 19.47 -10.98
CA PRO A 198 25.87 18.74 -11.45
C PRO A 198 26.80 18.30 -10.31
N VAL A 199 26.92 19.11 -9.24
CA VAL A 199 27.80 18.81 -8.10
C VAL A 199 27.27 17.61 -7.32
N PHE A 200 25.96 17.43 -7.25
CA PHE A 200 25.32 16.29 -6.60
C PHE A 200 25.84 14.93 -7.13
N TYR A 201 26.12 14.86 -8.43
CA TYR A 201 26.62 13.66 -9.12
C TYR A 201 28.11 13.75 -9.51
N GLN A 202 28.88 14.64 -8.92
CA GLN A 202 30.29 14.82 -9.24
C GLN A 202 31.07 13.49 -9.14
N ASP A 203 32.12 13.34 -9.93
CA ASP A 203 32.97 12.15 -9.91
C ASP A 203 33.51 11.84 -8.50
N GLY A 204 33.50 10.55 -8.15
CA GLY A 204 33.95 10.08 -6.83
C GLY A 204 32.98 10.33 -5.68
N VAL A 205 31.72 10.71 -5.98
CA VAL A 205 30.65 10.81 -4.96
C VAL A 205 30.16 9.42 -4.52
N PHE A 206 30.12 8.46 -5.44
CA PHE A 206 29.59 7.13 -5.19
C PHE A 206 30.70 6.07 -5.21
N ASP A 207 30.61 5.15 -4.25
CA ASP A 207 31.32 3.88 -4.23
C ASP A 207 30.29 2.75 -4.13
N PRO A 208 29.79 2.23 -5.27
CA PRO A 208 28.74 1.21 -5.27
C PRO A 208 29.12 -0.06 -4.52
N ALA A 209 30.41 -0.48 -4.58
CA ALA A 209 30.83 -1.70 -3.90
C ALA A 209 30.74 -1.57 -2.38
N ALA A 210 31.24 -0.45 -1.84
CA ALA A 210 31.14 -0.16 -0.42
C ALA A 210 29.71 0.08 0.03
N THR A 211 28.89 0.80 -0.78
CA THR A 211 27.49 1.07 -0.49
C THR A 211 26.71 -0.25 -0.40
N ASN A 212 26.80 -1.13 -1.41
CA ASN A 212 26.07 -2.40 -1.44
C ASN A 212 26.44 -3.31 -0.27
N ALA A 213 27.72 -3.39 0.07
CA ALA A 213 28.18 -4.16 1.24
C ALA A 213 27.57 -3.64 2.56
N ALA A 214 27.42 -2.32 2.69
CA ALA A 214 26.81 -1.71 3.87
C ALA A 214 25.28 -1.86 3.91
N LEU A 215 24.58 -1.78 2.77
CA LEU A 215 23.12 -1.97 2.69
C LEU A 215 22.69 -3.37 3.10
N ALA A 216 23.53 -4.39 2.87
CA ALA A 216 23.26 -5.75 3.34
C ALA A 216 23.19 -5.89 4.88
N ALA A 217 23.64 -4.89 5.63
CA ALA A 217 23.55 -4.83 7.10
C ALA A 217 22.37 -3.97 7.61
N VAL A 218 21.58 -3.37 6.73
CA VAL A 218 20.39 -2.57 7.10
C VAL A 218 19.30 -3.50 7.59
N THR A 219 18.90 -3.38 8.86
CA THR A 219 17.85 -4.18 9.48
C THR A 219 16.49 -3.47 9.53
N ALA A 220 16.46 -2.18 9.20
CA ALA A 220 15.21 -1.45 9.08
C ALA A 220 14.43 -1.96 7.86
N PRO A 221 13.10 -2.15 7.97
CA PRO A 221 12.26 -2.46 6.82
C PRO A 221 12.40 -1.41 5.72
N VAL A 222 12.41 -1.86 4.47
CA VAL A 222 12.53 -1.00 3.29
C VAL A 222 11.36 -1.21 2.35
N LEU A 223 10.72 -0.13 1.88
CA LEU A 223 9.78 -0.16 0.77
C LEU A 223 10.43 0.47 -0.46
N VAL A 224 10.47 -0.26 -1.55
CA VAL A 224 10.79 0.30 -2.88
C VAL A 224 9.52 0.35 -3.70
N LEU A 225 9.09 1.55 -4.09
CA LEU A 225 7.92 1.79 -4.91
C LEU A 225 8.35 2.32 -6.28
N ALA A 226 8.03 1.55 -7.32
CA ALA A 226 8.27 1.90 -8.72
C ALA A 226 6.95 2.25 -9.43
N GLY A 227 6.98 3.15 -10.39
CA GLY A 227 5.89 3.36 -11.33
C GLY A 227 5.98 2.38 -12.50
N GLU A 228 4.86 1.82 -12.94
CA GLU A 228 4.80 0.87 -14.07
C GLU A 228 5.42 1.44 -15.35
N TYR A 229 5.26 2.74 -15.57
CA TYR A 229 5.71 3.44 -16.79
C TYR A 229 6.99 4.26 -16.57
N ASP A 230 7.60 4.18 -15.37
CA ASP A 230 8.81 4.95 -15.09
C ASP A 230 10.01 4.37 -15.85
N ALA A 231 10.77 5.26 -16.48
CA ALA A 231 12.02 4.91 -17.14
C ALA A 231 13.26 5.17 -16.27
N GLY A 232 13.10 5.85 -15.15
CA GLY A 232 14.24 6.26 -14.35
C GLY A 232 14.11 6.14 -12.83
N PRO A 233 14.04 4.91 -12.25
CA PRO A 233 14.30 3.59 -12.85
C PRO A 233 13.04 2.87 -13.35
N THR A 234 13.22 1.95 -14.29
CA THR A 234 12.17 0.99 -14.63
C THR A 234 11.88 0.07 -13.45
N PRO A 235 10.69 -0.60 -13.41
CA PRO A 235 10.40 -1.60 -12.37
C PRO A 235 11.47 -2.68 -12.23
N ASP A 236 12.07 -3.14 -13.35
CA ASP A 236 13.13 -4.16 -13.32
C ASP A 236 14.41 -3.62 -12.64
N ARG A 237 14.81 -2.38 -12.94
CA ARG A 237 15.95 -1.75 -12.28
C ARG A 237 15.67 -1.46 -10.80
N ALA A 238 14.45 -1.14 -10.45
CA ALA A 238 14.04 -0.98 -9.05
C ALA A 238 14.06 -2.33 -8.30
N ALA A 239 13.68 -3.43 -8.96
CA ALA A 239 13.77 -4.77 -8.38
C ALA A 239 15.23 -5.19 -8.09
N GLU A 240 16.20 -4.79 -8.91
CA GLU A 240 17.63 -5.00 -8.61
C GLU A 240 18.04 -4.29 -7.30
N LEU A 241 17.51 -3.09 -7.03
CA LEU A 241 17.78 -2.36 -5.78
C LEU A 241 17.18 -3.08 -4.56
N VAL A 242 15.98 -3.64 -4.68
CA VAL A 242 15.31 -4.41 -3.61
C VAL A 242 16.22 -5.55 -3.12
N ALA A 243 16.90 -6.24 -4.02
CA ALA A 243 17.76 -7.38 -3.69
C ALA A 243 19.00 -7.02 -2.83
N LEU A 244 19.30 -5.73 -2.65
CA LEU A 244 20.42 -5.27 -1.84
C LEU A 244 20.07 -5.16 -0.35
N PHE A 245 18.79 -5.22 0.01
CA PHE A 245 18.33 -5.09 1.39
C PHE A 245 17.82 -6.43 1.93
N PRO A 246 18.13 -6.79 3.19
CA PRO A 246 17.69 -8.04 3.80
C PRO A 246 16.17 -8.14 4.01
N ASP A 247 15.52 -7.00 4.29
CA ASP A 247 14.08 -6.88 4.56
C ASP A 247 13.49 -5.76 3.69
N ALA A 248 13.07 -6.11 2.48
CA ALA A 248 12.51 -5.13 1.54
C ALA A 248 11.21 -5.63 0.90
N GLU A 249 10.22 -4.75 0.88
CA GLU A 249 8.97 -4.88 0.12
C GLU A 249 9.10 -4.14 -1.21
N PHE A 250 8.61 -4.75 -2.29
CA PHE A 250 8.59 -4.16 -3.63
C PHE A 250 7.16 -3.95 -4.11
N VAL A 251 6.84 -2.72 -4.49
CA VAL A 251 5.54 -2.35 -5.04
C VAL A 251 5.72 -1.69 -6.40
N VAL A 252 5.04 -2.22 -7.42
CA VAL A 252 4.90 -1.56 -8.72
C VAL A 252 3.50 -0.95 -8.78
N GLN A 253 3.43 0.37 -8.77
CA GLN A 253 2.15 1.09 -8.90
C GLN A 253 1.72 1.13 -10.35
N ARG A 254 0.62 0.44 -10.66
CA ARG A 254 0.07 0.38 -12.02
C ARG A 254 -0.42 1.73 -12.49
N GLY A 255 -0.22 2.02 -13.78
CA GLY A 255 -0.64 3.27 -14.39
C GLY A 255 0.16 4.50 -13.95
N ALA A 256 1.13 4.34 -13.05
CA ALA A 256 1.98 5.43 -12.58
C ALA A 256 3.33 5.46 -13.32
N ALA A 257 3.95 6.65 -13.34
CA ALA A 257 5.31 6.85 -13.78
C ALA A 257 6.17 7.41 -12.64
N HIS A 258 6.94 8.47 -12.88
CA HIS A 258 7.93 9.01 -11.93
C HIS A 258 7.34 9.73 -10.71
N PHE A 259 6.05 10.12 -10.76
CA PHE A 259 5.34 10.84 -9.69
C PHE A 259 4.07 10.08 -9.26
N PRO A 260 4.21 8.90 -8.64
CA PRO A 260 3.09 7.99 -8.39
C PRO A 260 1.97 8.59 -7.54
N TRP A 261 2.28 9.52 -6.61
CA TRP A 261 1.28 10.23 -5.81
C TRP A 261 0.44 11.25 -6.60
N LEU A 262 0.86 11.65 -7.82
CA LEU A 262 0.07 12.49 -8.73
C LEU A 262 -0.76 11.63 -9.67
N ASP A 263 -0.24 10.48 -10.06
CA ASP A 263 -0.88 9.59 -11.04
C ASP A 263 -2.06 8.82 -10.43
N ASP A 264 -1.88 8.22 -9.28
CA ASP A 264 -2.92 7.62 -8.43
C ASP A 264 -2.61 7.85 -6.95
N PRO A 265 -3.09 8.99 -6.40
CA PRO A 265 -2.86 9.35 -5.00
C PRO A 265 -3.33 8.27 -4.02
N GLY A 266 -4.49 7.66 -4.29
CA GLY A 266 -5.06 6.63 -3.44
C GLY A 266 -4.18 5.37 -3.36
N ALA A 267 -3.72 4.86 -4.51
CA ALA A 267 -2.83 3.70 -4.55
C ALA A 267 -1.50 3.97 -3.84
N PHE A 268 -0.92 5.16 -4.07
CA PHE A 268 0.31 5.59 -3.41
C PHE A 268 0.15 5.63 -1.88
N VAL A 269 -0.88 6.32 -1.40
CA VAL A 269 -1.14 6.47 0.05
C VAL A 269 -1.38 5.11 0.70
N ARG A 270 -2.19 4.23 0.10
CA ARG A 270 -2.43 2.88 0.64
C ARG A 270 -1.15 2.06 0.77
N ALA A 271 -0.29 2.09 -0.23
CA ALA A 271 0.98 1.35 -0.19
C ALA A 271 1.92 1.89 0.90
N VAL A 272 2.13 3.21 0.93
CA VAL A 272 3.08 3.84 1.86
C VAL A 272 2.52 3.85 3.29
N ALA A 273 1.24 4.14 3.49
CA ALA A 273 0.63 4.13 4.82
C ALA A 273 0.61 2.72 5.44
N ALA A 274 0.34 1.68 4.64
CA ALA A 274 0.42 0.29 5.10
C ALA A 274 1.83 -0.06 5.58
N PHE A 275 2.84 0.30 4.80
CA PHE A 275 4.24 0.06 5.15
C PHE A 275 4.70 0.81 6.40
N LEU A 276 4.23 2.04 6.59
CA LEU A 276 4.61 2.88 7.72
C LEU A 276 3.86 2.55 9.03
N ASP A 277 2.74 1.82 8.97
CA ASP A 277 1.99 1.39 10.15
C ASP A 277 2.60 0.09 10.70
N PRO A 278 3.23 0.10 11.91
CA PRO A 278 3.89 -1.08 12.45
C PRO A 278 2.93 -2.23 12.80
N GLU A 279 1.63 -1.96 12.85
CA GLU A 279 0.60 -2.97 13.10
C GLU A 279 0.07 -3.61 11.82
N VAL A 280 0.43 -3.06 10.65
CA VAL A 280 -0.01 -3.55 9.34
C VAL A 280 1.13 -4.28 8.65
N HIS A 281 0.81 -5.42 8.10
CA HIS A 281 1.68 -6.21 7.25
C HIS A 281 1.05 -6.29 5.85
N SER A 282 1.85 -6.57 4.85
CA SER A 282 1.32 -6.87 3.52
C SER A 282 1.79 -8.23 3.01
N VAL A 283 1.06 -8.77 2.05
CA VAL A 283 1.44 -9.99 1.34
C VAL A 283 0.97 -9.92 -0.10
N GLN A 284 1.83 -10.34 -1.03
CA GLN A 284 1.41 -10.54 -2.42
C GLN A 284 0.71 -11.88 -2.53
N ALA A 285 -0.58 -11.87 -2.85
CA ALA A 285 -1.41 -13.05 -2.90
C ALA A 285 -2.34 -12.99 -4.13
N GLY A 286 -2.28 -13.97 -5.01
CA GLY A 286 -3.14 -14.04 -6.19
C GLY A 286 -3.00 -12.83 -7.13
N GLY A 287 -1.83 -12.17 -7.17
CA GLY A 287 -1.58 -10.98 -7.98
C GLY A 287 -2.16 -9.68 -7.39
N THR A 288 -2.57 -9.69 -6.13
CA THR A 288 -3.08 -8.54 -5.38
C THR A 288 -2.26 -8.39 -4.10
N ARG A 289 -1.85 -7.18 -3.74
CA ARG A 289 -1.27 -6.90 -2.45
C ARG A 289 -2.39 -6.78 -1.42
N LEU A 290 -2.39 -7.69 -0.43
CA LEU A 290 -3.37 -7.73 0.65
C LEU A 290 -2.72 -7.23 1.95
N ALA A 291 -3.26 -6.17 2.53
CA ALA A 291 -2.89 -5.68 3.85
C ALA A 291 -3.57 -6.52 4.93
N HIS A 292 -2.92 -6.70 6.08
CA HIS A 292 -3.48 -7.45 7.18
C HIS A 292 -2.82 -7.09 8.51
N ARG A 293 -3.53 -7.32 9.60
CA ARG A 293 -3.06 -7.18 10.98
C ARG A 293 -2.93 -8.54 11.62
N VAL A 294 -2.03 -8.66 12.61
CA VAL A 294 -1.72 -9.95 13.23
C VAL A 294 -1.58 -9.79 14.75
N TRP A 295 -2.22 -10.69 15.52
CA TRP A 295 -2.15 -10.73 16.97
C TRP A 295 -1.85 -12.15 17.48
N GLY A 296 -1.37 -12.24 18.72
CA GLY A 296 -1.19 -13.50 19.43
C GLY A 296 0.12 -14.22 19.13
N ASP A 297 0.34 -15.35 19.81
CA ASP A 297 1.56 -16.16 19.71
C ASP A 297 1.68 -16.79 18.31
N PRO A 298 2.85 -16.70 17.64
CA PRO A 298 3.06 -17.33 16.33
C PRO A 298 2.82 -18.83 16.28
N SER A 299 2.94 -19.53 17.39
CA SER A 299 2.74 -20.99 17.49
C SER A 299 1.30 -21.40 17.83
N ALA A 300 0.43 -20.44 18.17
CA ALA A 300 -0.96 -20.71 18.52
C ALA A 300 -1.80 -21.06 17.28
N PRO A 301 -2.92 -21.80 17.45
CA PRO A 301 -3.80 -22.17 16.36
C PRO A 301 -4.29 -20.94 15.57
N PRO A 302 -4.27 -20.99 14.21
CA PRO A 302 -4.60 -19.84 13.40
C PRO A 302 -6.10 -19.57 13.30
N VAL A 303 -6.47 -18.29 13.41
CA VAL A 303 -7.80 -17.77 13.14
C VAL A 303 -7.68 -16.65 12.09
N VAL A 304 -8.53 -16.67 11.06
CA VAL A 304 -8.58 -15.65 10.01
C VAL A 304 -9.93 -14.95 10.06
N LEU A 305 -9.90 -13.62 10.14
CA LEU A 305 -11.05 -12.74 10.23
C LEU A 305 -11.24 -12.02 8.90
N ALA A 306 -12.41 -12.20 8.28
CA ALA A 306 -12.76 -11.69 6.97
C ALA A 306 -13.92 -10.67 7.10
N HIS A 307 -13.63 -9.39 6.83
CA HIS A 307 -14.55 -8.28 7.06
C HIS A 307 -15.73 -8.23 6.06
N GLY A 308 -16.76 -7.50 6.41
CA GLY A 308 -17.91 -7.22 5.56
C GLY A 308 -17.65 -6.12 4.52
N ARG A 309 -18.57 -5.98 3.57
CA ARG A 309 -18.53 -4.92 2.54
C ARG A 309 -18.49 -3.53 3.18
N CYS A 310 -17.67 -2.66 2.61
CA CYS A 310 -17.42 -1.28 3.08
C CYS A 310 -16.71 -1.17 4.44
N GLY A 311 -16.25 -2.29 5.01
CA GLY A 311 -15.38 -2.32 6.17
C GLY A 311 -13.94 -2.71 5.80
N ASP A 312 -13.10 -2.89 6.80
CA ASP A 312 -11.73 -3.37 6.67
C ASP A 312 -11.32 -4.16 7.93
N SER A 313 -10.07 -4.55 8.04
CA SER A 313 -9.53 -5.32 9.18
C SER A 313 -9.70 -4.64 10.53
N ARG A 314 -9.86 -3.31 10.57
CA ARG A 314 -10.05 -2.55 11.82
C ARG A 314 -11.35 -2.90 12.52
N THR A 315 -12.38 -3.33 11.80
CA THR A 315 -13.67 -3.74 12.40
C THR A 315 -13.52 -4.94 13.34
N TRP A 316 -12.46 -5.73 13.13
CA TRP A 316 -12.19 -6.93 13.91
C TRP A 316 -11.28 -6.74 15.12
N ILE A 317 -10.66 -5.54 15.30
CA ILE A 317 -9.67 -5.30 16.36
C ILE A 317 -10.18 -5.77 17.74
N PRO A 318 -11.39 -5.40 18.22
CA PRO A 318 -11.86 -5.79 19.54
C PRO A 318 -12.00 -7.32 19.73
N ILE A 319 -12.33 -8.04 18.68
CA ILE A 319 -12.45 -9.51 18.69
C ILE A 319 -11.06 -10.15 18.59
N ALA A 320 -10.20 -9.62 17.71
CA ALA A 320 -8.85 -10.13 17.49
C ALA A 320 -8.01 -10.08 18.76
N GLU A 321 -8.03 -8.96 19.49
CA GLU A 321 -7.33 -8.78 20.77
C GLU A 321 -7.76 -9.81 21.82
N ARG A 322 -9.04 -10.17 21.86
CA ARG A 322 -9.56 -11.19 22.79
C ARG A 322 -9.17 -12.61 22.39
N LEU A 323 -9.25 -12.93 21.11
CA LEU A 323 -8.85 -14.24 20.57
C LEU A 323 -7.34 -14.45 20.64
N ALA A 324 -6.55 -13.38 20.61
CA ALA A 324 -5.09 -13.41 20.65
C ALA A 324 -4.49 -14.05 21.92
N ALA A 325 -5.28 -14.15 22.99
CA ALA A 325 -4.86 -14.83 24.22
C ALA A 325 -4.55 -16.33 24.01
N GLN A 326 -5.19 -16.96 23.02
CA GLN A 326 -5.07 -18.40 22.77
C GLN A 326 -4.87 -18.76 21.28
N HIS A 327 -4.95 -17.77 20.39
CA HIS A 327 -4.89 -17.97 18.93
C HIS A 327 -3.92 -17.01 18.27
N ARG A 328 -3.36 -17.43 17.12
CA ARG A 328 -2.69 -16.54 16.18
C ARG A 328 -3.76 -15.98 15.24
N VAL A 329 -4.10 -14.71 15.40
CA VAL A 329 -5.24 -14.08 14.72
C VAL A 329 -4.75 -13.21 13.57
N TYR A 330 -5.34 -13.38 12.41
CA TYR A 330 -5.09 -12.59 11.21
C TYR A 330 -6.40 -11.89 10.80
N ALA A 331 -6.40 -10.58 10.63
CA ALA A 331 -7.50 -9.85 10.01
C ALA A 331 -6.95 -9.14 8.77
N PHE A 332 -7.43 -9.48 7.58
CA PHE A 332 -6.93 -8.91 6.33
C PHE A 332 -7.99 -8.05 5.65
N ASP A 333 -7.52 -7.10 4.84
CA ASP A 333 -8.35 -6.27 3.98
C ASP A 333 -8.51 -6.98 2.63
N PHE A 334 -9.74 -7.20 2.19
CA PHE A 334 -10.01 -7.68 0.84
C PHE A 334 -9.60 -6.64 -0.21
N ARG A 335 -9.33 -7.08 -1.46
CA ARG A 335 -9.21 -6.14 -2.59
C ARG A 335 -10.33 -5.09 -2.57
N GLY A 336 -10.00 -3.86 -2.91
CA GLY A 336 -10.97 -2.76 -2.93
C GLY A 336 -11.34 -2.20 -1.56
N HIS A 337 -10.67 -2.62 -0.47
CA HIS A 337 -10.94 -2.15 0.89
C HIS A 337 -9.66 -1.82 1.63
N GLY A 338 -9.79 -0.90 2.59
CA GLY A 338 -8.71 -0.52 3.50
C GLY A 338 -7.39 -0.23 2.80
N LEU A 339 -6.31 -0.84 3.29
CA LEU A 339 -4.95 -0.65 2.79
C LEU A 339 -4.51 -1.68 1.73
N SER A 340 -5.41 -2.58 1.28
CA SER A 340 -5.17 -3.49 0.16
C SER A 340 -5.29 -2.79 -1.19
N ASP A 341 -4.86 -3.44 -2.27
CA ASP A 341 -5.00 -2.90 -3.62
C ASP A 341 -6.46 -2.76 -4.07
N TRP A 342 -6.73 -1.75 -4.89
CA TRP A 342 -8.04 -1.45 -5.47
C TRP A 342 -8.01 -1.65 -6.99
N PRO A 343 -8.15 -2.89 -7.49
CA PRO A 343 -7.99 -3.20 -8.92
C PRO A 343 -9.19 -2.83 -9.80
N GLY A 344 -10.26 -2.26 -9.23
CA GLY A 344 -11.45 -1.79 -9.96
C GLY A 344 -12.38 -2.90 -10.45
N ARG A 345 -12.10 -4.18 -10.17
CA ARG A 345 -12.93 -5.34 -10.53
C ARG A 345 -13.19 -6.19 -9.30
N TYR A 346 -14.48 -6.50 -9.04
CA TYR A 346 -14.93 -7.12 -7.81
C TYR A 346 -16.03 -8.13 -8.08
N SER A 347 -15.97 -9.27 -7.38
CA SER A 347 -17.02 -10.27 -7.31
C SER A 347 -16.81 -11.13 -6.05
N PHE A 348 -17.82 -11.87 -5.63
CA PHE A 348 -17.67 -12.80 -4.51
C PHE A 348 -16.62 -13.89 -4.79
N GLU A 349 -16.48 -14.32 -6.05
CA GLU A 349 -15.44 -15.26 -6.44
C GLU A 349 -14.04 -14.66 -6.31
N LEU A 350 -13.87 -13.38 -6.66
CA LEU A 350 -12.59 -12.69 -6.49
C LEU A 350 -12.24 -12.50 -5.00
N PHE A 351 -13.23 -12.24 -4.14
CA PHE A 351 -13.00 -12.20 -2.68
C PHE A 351 -12.68 -13.59 -2.11
N ARG A 352 -13.34 -14.64 -2.60
CA ARG A 352 -12.98 -16.04 -2.31
C ARG A 352 -11.53 -16.31 -2.70
N ASP A 353 -11.11 -15.88 -3.89
CA ASP A 353 -9.76 -16.11 -4.40
C ASP A 353 -8.71 -15.31 -3.60
N ASP A 354 -9.04 -14.11 -3.10
CA ASP A 354 -8.20 -13.37 -2.17
C ASP A 354 -8.00 -14.14 -0.86
N LEU A 355 -9.08 -14.63 -0.26
CA LEU A 355 -9.02 -15.41 0.98
C LEU A 355 -8.19 -16.69 0.75
N HIS A 356 -8.41 -17.41 -0.36
CA HIS A 356 -7.63 -18.59 -0.71
C HIS A 356 -6.14 -18.27 -0.81
N ALA A 357 -5.79 -17.27 -1.62
CA ALA A 357 -4.40 -16.86 -1.83
C ALA A 357 -3.74 -16.35 -0.54
N PHE A 358 -4.49 -15.69 0.34
CA PHE A 358 -4.01 -15.27 1.66
C PHE A 358 -3.70 -16.49 2.56
N LEU A 359 -4.59 -17.48 2.62
CA LEU A 359 -4.37 -18.71 3.39
C LEU A 359 -3.15 -19.46 2.89
N GLU A 360 -2.96 -19.57 1.56
CA GLU A 360 -1.78 -20.21 0.96
C GLU A 360 -0.50 -19.42 1.28
N ALA A 361 -0.48 -18.12 1.04
CA ALA A 361 0.71 -17.29 1.23
C ALA A 361 1.18 -17.23 2.70
N ARG A 362 0.27 -17.47 3.66
CA ARG A 362 0.58 -17.52 5.10
C ARG A 362 0.67 -18.95 5.67
N ASN A 363 0.51 -19.99 4.83
CA ASN A 363 0.49 -21.39 5.24
C ASN A 363 -0.54 -21.70 6.34
N LEU A 364 -1.78 -21.23 6.15
CA LEU A 364 -2.87 -21.29 7.15
C LEU A 364 -3.90 -22.40 6.84
N ALA A 365 -3.51 -23.48 6.18
CA ALA A 365 -4.42 -24.61 5.96
C ALA A 365 -4.93 -25.18 7.30
N GLY A 366 -6.23 -25.44 7.38
CA GLY A 366 -6.88 -25.90 8.60
C GLY A 366 -7.20 -24.78 9.62
N ALA A 367 -7.01 -23.51 9.27
CA ALA A 367 -7.37 -22.38 10.12
C ALA A 367 -8.89 -22.34 10.39
N THR A 368 -9.26 -21.73 11.51
CA THR A 368 -10.64 -21.27 11.69
C THR A 368 -10.82 -19.98 10.90
N VAL A 369 -11.86 -19.93 10.04
CA VAL A 369 -12.20 -18.72 9.29
C VAL A 369 -13.51 -18.15 9.84
N ILE A 370 -13.50 -16.89 10.23
CA ILE A 370 -14.66 -16.14 10.72
C ILE A 370 -14.92 -15.02 9.72
N GLY A 371 -16.02 -15.08 9.02
CA GLY A 371 -16.41 -14.05 8.04
C GLY A 371 -17.68 -13.32 8.47
N HIS A 372 -17.70 -12.02 8.20
CA HIS A 372 -18.86 -11.16 8.33
C HIS A 372 -19.41 -10.78 6.95
N SER A 373 -20.71 -10.93 6.74
CA SER A 373 -21.41 -10.45 5.53
C SER A 373 -20.69 -10.88 4.23
N MET A 374 -20.07 -9.96 3.47
CA MET A 374 -19.31 -10.26 2.26
C MET A 374 -18.17 -11.26 2.54
N GLY A 375 -17.44 -11.09 3.64
CA GLY A 375 -16.37 -12.02 4.05
C GLY A 375 -16.90 -13.40 4.40
N ALA A 376 -18.12 -13.50 4.96
CA ALA A 376 -18.77 -14.77 5.20
C ALA A 376 -19.14 -15.48 3.88
N ALA A 377 -19.63 -14.73 2.89
CA ALA A 377 -19.92 -15.29 1.58
C ALA A 377 -18.64 -15.80 0.88
N ALA A 378 -17.56 -15.01 0.93
CA ALA A 378 -16.25 -15.43 0.38
C ALA A 378 -15.74 -16.71 1.05
N ALA A 379 -15.83 -16.80 2.39
CA ALA A 379 -15.41 -17.96 3.16
C ALA A 379 -16.29 -19.21 2.87
N CYS A 380 -17.59 -19.02 2.73
CA CYS A 380 -18.53 -20.08 2.35
C CYS A 380 -18.20 -20.64 0.96
N LEU A 381 -17.99 -19.76 -0.03
CA LEU A 381 -17.60 -20.17 -1.39
C LEU A 381 -16.24 -20.88 -1.41
N LEU A 382 -15.30 -20.49 -0.54
CA LEU A 382 -14.02 -21.18 -0.42
C LEU A 382 -14.17 -22.55 0.19
N ALA A 383 -15.01 -22.71 1.23
CA ALA A 383 -15.26 -23.99 1.87
C ALA A 383 -15.94 -25.00 0.92
N VAL A 384 -16.78 -24.52 -0.01
CA VAL A 384 -17.36 -25.33 -1.10
C VAL A 384 -16.32 -25.74 -2.13
N ARG A 385 -15.46 -24.79 -2.54
CA ARG A 385 -14.46 -25.01 -3.60
C ARG A 385 -13.31 -25.92 -3.15
N GLU A 386 -12.85 -25.76 -1.91
CA GLU A 386 -11.70 -26.45 -1.34
C GLU A 386 -12.08 -27.13 -0.01
N PRO A 387 -12.87 -28.22 -0.07
CA PRO A 387 -13.24 -28.95 1.14
C PRO A 387 -12.00 -29.43 1.91
N GLY A 388 -11.92 -29.10 3.20
CA GLY A 388 -10.80 -29.45 4.08
C GLY A 388 -9.71 -28.37 4.19
N LEU A 389 -9.71 -27.32 3.38
CA LEU A 389 -8.80 -26.18 3.56
C LEU A 389 -9.10 -25.39 4.84
N ILE A 390 -10.38 -25.23 5.17
CA ILE A 390 -10.88 -24.54 6.36
C ILE A 390 -11.18 -25.57 7.44
N GLY A 391 -10.58 -25.41 8.63
CA GLY A 391 -10.78 -26.31 9.76
C GLY A 391 -12.09 -26.11 10.49
N ARG A 392 -12.53 -24.86 10.68
CA ARG A 392 -13.84 -24.44 11.20
C ARG A 392 -14.29 -23.19 10.49
N LEU A 393 -15.59 -23.04 10.28
CA LEU A 393 -16.18 -21.92 9.57
C LEU A 393 -17.22 -21.21 10.44
N VAL A 394 -17.10 -19.89 10.55
CA VAL A 394 -18.11 -19.03 11.21
C VAL A 394 -18.60 -18.01 10.20
N LEU A 395 -19.91 -18.01 9.98
CA LEU A 395 -20.61 -17.16 9.00
C LEU A 395 -21.55 -16.20 9.74
N GLU A 396 -21.07 -14.99 10.01
CA GLU A 396 -21.87 -13.95 10.63
C GLU A 396 -22.61 -13.16 9.58
N GLU A 397 -23.95 -13.11 9.69
CA GLU A 397 -24.80 -12.26 8.85
C GLU A 397 -24.51 -12.41 7.34
N MET A 398 -24.23 -13.64 6.91
CA MET A 398 -23.90 -13.94 5.52
C MET A 398 -25.09 -13.62 4.61
N PRO A 399 -24.91 -12.87 3.50
CA PRO A 399 -25.93 -12.73 2.49
C PRO A 399 -26.34 -14.12 1.99
N PRO A 400 -27.65 -14.46 1.99
CA PRO A 400 -28.07 -15.78 1.58
C PRO A 400 -27.74 -16.00 0.10
N PRO A 401 -27.31 -17.23 -0.28
CA PRO A 401 -26.97 -17.56 -1.66
C PRO A 401 -28.24 -17.87 -2.48
N PHE A 402 -29.29 -17.09 -2.28
CA PHE A 402 -30.57 -17.21 -2.95
C PHE A 402 -30.98 -15.87 -3.55
N PRO A 403 -31.65 -15.82 -4.71
CA PRO A 403 -32.09 -14.56 -5.30
C PRO A 403 -32.91 -13.71 -4.31
N LEU A 404 -32.57 -12.42 -4.25
CA LEU A 404 -33.32 -11.49 -3.40
C LEU A 404 -34.68 -11.14 -4.00
N ASP A 405 -35.72 -11.14 -3.16
CA ASP A 405 -37.04 -10.68 -3.51
C ASP A 405 -37.60 -9.73 -2.42
N PRO A 406 -37.76 -8.44 -2.70
CA PRO A 406 -37.43 -7.75 -3.96
C PRO A 406 -35.89 -7.61 -4.17
N PRO A 407 -35.44 -7.47 -5.42
CA PRO A 407 -34.02 -7.24 -5.70
C PRO A 407 -33.57 -5.89 -5.13
N ARG A 408 -32.30 -5.76 -4.78
CA ARG A 408 -31.73 -4.51 -4.34
C ARG A 408 -31.80 -3.47 -5.44
N ALA A 409 -32.24 -2.27 -5.08
CA ALA A 409 -32.18 -1.12 -5.97
C ALA A 409 -30.70 -0.75 -6.25
N ARG A 410 -30.49 -0.09 -7.40
CA ARG A 410 -29.15 0.44 -7.72
C ARG A 410 -28.73 1.45 -6.66
N ALA A 411 -27.60 1.18 -6.02
CA ALA A 411 -27.00 2.09 -5.07
C ALA A 411 -26.38 3.31 -5.79
N GLU A 412 -26.52 4.49 -5.19
CA GLU A 412 -25.84 5.69 -5.63
C GLU A 412 -24.56 5.87 -4.82
N ARG A 413 -23.50 6.35 -5.49
CA ARG A 413 -22.23 6.62 -4.81
C ARG A 413 -22.42 7.79 -3.85
N PRO A 414 -22.10 7.63 -2.55
CA PRO A 414 -22.09 8.76 -1.61
C PRO A 414 -21.07 9.81 -2.03
N ASP A 415 -21.32 11.07 -1.64
CA ASP A 415 -20.35 12.14 -1.78
C ASP A 415 -19.15 11.92 -0.83
N GLY A 416 -17.98 12.40 -1.26
CA GLY A 416 -16.76 12.39 -0.45
C GLY A 416 -15.85 11.18 -0.71
N GLU A 417 -14.81 11.08 0.12
CA GLU A 417 -13.86 9.98 0.12
C GLU A 417 -14.45 8.76 0.81
N LEU A 418 -14.09 7.57 0.33
CA LEU A 418 -14.54 6.30 0.87
C LEU A 418 -13.31 5.47 1.25
N ASP A 419 -13.41 4.71 2.33
CA ASP A 419 -12.37 3.75 2.75
C ASP A 419 -12.39 2.45 1.91
N PHE A 420 -13.16 2.43 0.82
CA PHE A 420 -13.28 1.31 -0.12
C PHE A 420 -13.55 1.79 -1.53
N ASP A 421 -13.24 0.97 -2.52
CA ASP A 421 -13.50 1.27 -3.93
C ASP A 421 -14.98 1.10 -4.26
N TRP A 422 -15.62 2.18 -4.72
CA TRP A 422 -17.06 2.20 -4.96
C TRP A 422 -17.60 1.07 -5.86
N PRO A 423 -16.92 0.64 -6.95
CA PRO A 423 -17.38 -0.45 -7.80
C PRO A 423 -17.65 -1.78 -7.07
N VAL A 424 -17.11 -1.96 -5.85
CA VAL A 424 -17.46 -3.12 -4.98
C VAL A 424 -18.95 -3.22 -4.76
N VAL A 425 -19.63 -2.08 -4.51
CA VAL A 425 -21.06 -2.06 -4.18
C VAL A 425 -21.94 -2.53 -5.35
N PRO A 426 -21.93 -1.88 -6.53
CA PRO A 426 -22.77 -2.32 -7.63
C PRO A 426 -22.41 -3.72 -8.15
N SER A 427 -21.13 -4.13 -8.09
CA SER A 427 -20.72 -5.47 -8.53
C SER A 427 -21.30 -6.57 -7.64
N THR A 428 -21.23 -6.40 -6.32
CA THR A 428 -21.78 -7.39 -5.37
C THR A 428 -23.28 -7.35 -5.31
N ASP A 429 -23.93 -6.18 -5.43
CA ASP A 429 -25.41 -6.11 -5.50
C ASP A 429 -25.96 -6.83 -6.74
N ALA A 430 -25.28 -6.74 -7.88
CA ALA A 430 -25.65 -7.48 -9.08
C ALA A 430 -25.64 -9.00 -8.85
N GLN A 431 -24.60 -9.53 -8.17
CA GLN A 431 -24.52 -10.96 -7.86
C GLN A 431 -25.55 -11.40 -6.79
N LEU A 432 -25.83 -10.55 -5.79
CA LEU A 432 -26.88 -10.86 -4.79
C LEU A 432 -28.28 -10.85 -5.38
N ASN A 433 -28.54 -10.02 -6.39
CA ASN A 433 -29.83 -10.03 -7.10
C ASN A 433 -29.99 -11.22 -8.03
N ALA A 434 -28.89 -11.76 -8.54
CA ALA A 434 -28.89 -12.94 -9.42
C ALA A 434 -27.68 -13.82 -9.08
N PRO A 435 -27.71 -14.50 -7.91
CA PRO A 435 -26.60 -15.36 -7.49
C PRO A 435 -26.44 -16.56 -8.42
N ASP A 436 -25.23 -17.06 -8.58
CA ASP A 436 -24.99 -18.31 -9.28
C ASP A 436 -25.68 -19.45 -8.53
N PRO A 437 -26.51 -20.27 -9.19
CA PRO A 437 -27.20 -21.40 -8.57
C PRO A 437 -26.28 -22.36 -7.83
N ASP A 438 -25.04 -22.55 -8.31
CA ASP A 438 -24.04 -23.41 -7.68
C ASP A 438 -23.72 -22.98 -6.24
N TRP A 439 -23.84 -21.70 -5.90
CA TRP A 439 -23.61 -21.23 -4.53
C TRP A 439 -24.51 -21.87 -3.50
N SER A 440 -25.78 -22.12 -3.86
CA SER A 440 -26.75 -22.75 -2.96
C SER A 440 -26.81 -24.26 -3.11
N GLU A 441 -26.58 -24.81 -4.31
CA GLU A 441 -26.69 -26.24 -4.61
C GLU A 441 -25.57 -27.05 -3.98
N ARG A 442 -24.36 -26.46 -3.88
CA ARG A 442 -23.13 -27.12 -3.40
C ARG A 442 -22.87 -26.96 -1.90
N LEU A 443 -23.72 -26.32 -1.13
CA LEU A 443 -23.51 -26.14 0.33
C LEU A 443 -23.31 -27.48 1.08
N GLY A 444 -23.89 -28.58 0.57
CA GLY A 444 -23.71 -29.92 1.11
C GLY A 444 -22.28 -30.50 0.97
N GLU A 445 -21.40 -29.85 0.21
CA GLU A 445 -19.99 -30.22 0.04
C GLU A 445 -19.09 -29.64 1.13
N ILE A 446 -19.57 -28.72 1.96
CA ILE A 446 -18.80 -28.11 3.07
C ILE A 446 -18.56 -29.18 4.12
N THR A 447 -17.28 -29.52 4.34
CA THR A 447 -16.85 -30.52 5.33
C THR A 447 -16.48 -29.92 6.68
N ALA A 448 -16.22 -28.60 6.74
CA ALA A 448 -15.88 -27.91 7.98
C ALA A 448 -17.10 -27.78 8.89
N PRO A 449 -16.97 -28.07 10.20
CA PRO A 449 -17.99 -27.65 11.17
C PRO A 449 -18.28 -26.17 11.00
N THR A 450 -19.56 -25.82 10.87
CA THR A 450 -19.97 -24.46 10.52
C THR A 450 -20.96 -23.88 11.53
N LEU A 451 -20.66 -22.67 12.04
CA LEU A 451 -21.53 -21.86 12.87
C LEU A 451 -22.07 -20.69 12.03
N VAL A 452 -23.39 -20.61 11.89
CA VAL A 452 -24.08 -19.46 11.27
C VAL A 452 -24.64 -18.58 12.39
N ILE A 453 -24.29 -17.31 12.38
CA ILE A 453 -24.71 -16.31 13.38
C ILE A 453 -25.64 -15.31 12.70
N GLY A 454 -26.86 -15.19 13.19
CA GLY A 454 -27.84 -14.19 12.77
C GLY A 454 -27.98 -13.06 13.79
N GLY A 455 -28.20 -11.84 13.28
CA GLY A 455 -28.31 -10.61 14.07
C GLY A 455 -29.69 -10.33 14.66
N GLY A 456 -30.64 -11.28 14.58
CA GLY A 456 -31.97 -11.15 15.14
C GLY A 456 -32.93 -10.29 14.27
N PRO A 457 -34.07 -9.89 14.84
CA PRO A 457 -35.17 -9.27 14.08
C PRO A 457 -34.84 -7.88 13.53
N THR A 458 -33.79 -7.22 14.04
CA THR A 458 -33.33 -5.90 13.58
C THR A 458 -32.31 -5.99 12.45
N SER A 459 -31.87 -7.20 12.10
CA SER A 459 -30.98 -7.45 10.98
C SER A 459 -31.68 -7.17 9.64
N ARG A 460 -30.85 -6.71 8.67
CA ARG A 460 -31.26 -6.61 7.26
C ARG A 460 -31.27 -7.95 6.52
N ILE A 461 -30.75 -9.01 7.15
CA ILE A 461 -30.79 -10.38 6.61
C ILE A 461 -31.95 -11.14 7.28
N ALA A 462 -32.81 -11.73 6.48
CA ALA A 462 -33.92 -12.54 6.99
C ALA A 462 -33.37 -13.76 7.74
N GLN A 463 -33.78 -13.92 9.01
CA GLN A 463 -33.27 -14.99 9.86
C GLN A 463 -33.61 -16.37 9.33
N GLU A 464 -34.78 -16.51 8.67
CA GLU A 464 -35.25 -17.76 8.04
C GLU A 464 -34.26 -18.21 6.94
N GLU A 465 -33.65 -17.27 6.20
CA GLU A 465 -32.72 -17.61 5.15
C GLU A 465 -31.37 -18.09 5.76
N LEU A 466 -30.95 -17.55 6.91
CA LEU A 466 -29.79 -18.02 7.63
C LEU A 466 -30.01 -19.41 8.26
N ILE A 467 -31.19 -19.67 8.78
CA ILE A 467 -31.60 -21.01 9.24
C ILE A 467 -31.57 -22.01 8.07
N ARG A 468 -32.13 -21.62 6.92
CA ARG A 468 -32.12 -22.42 5.71
C ARG A 468 -30.72 -22.71 5.20
N LEU A 469 -29.81 -21.69 5.25
CA LEU A 469 -28.38 -21.84 4.93
C LEU A 469 -27.72 -22.87 5.83
N ALA A 470 -27.83 -22.70 7.16
CA ALA A 470 -27.27 -23.63 8.13
C ALA A 470 -27.77 -25.07 7.95
N GLY A 471 -29.05 -25.23 7.67
CA GLY A 471 -29.68 -26.55 7.44
C GLY A 471 -29.22 -27.26 6.16
N ARG A 472 -28.55 -26.59 5.22
CA ARG A 472 -28.00 -27.20 4.03
C ARG A 472 -26.50 -27.63 4.19
N ILE A 473 -25.84 -27.19 5.25
CA ILE A 473 -24.48 -27.55 5.56
C ILE A 473 -24.48 -28.79 6.49
N PRO A 474 -23.77 -29.88 6.18
CA PRO A 474 -23.86 -31.15 6.93
C PRO A 474 -23.62 -31.01 8.45
N ASP A 475 -22.62 -30.26 8.90
CA ASP A 475 -22.37 -29.92 10.33
C ASP A 475 -22.62 -28.40 10.53
N GLY A 476 -23.80 -27.94 10.09
CA GLY A 476 -24.20 -26.54 10.19
C GLY A 476 -25.02 -26.31 11.47
N ARG A 477 -24.69 -25.25 12.24
CA ARG A 477 -25.44 -24.81 13.42
C ARG A 477 -25.84 -23.36 13.24
N PHE A 478 -27.03 -23.01 13.73
CA PHE A 478 -27.51 -21.63 13.70
C PHE A 478 -27.73 -21.10 15.11
N VAL A 479 -27.31 -19.86 15.36
CA VAL A 479 -27.58 -19.11 16.59
C VAL A 479 -28.00 -17.69 16.26
N THR A 480 -28.83 -17.09 17.11
CA THR A 480 -29.22 -15.68 17.01
C THR A 480 -28.68 -14.89 18.15
N ILE A 481 -28.05 -13.74 17.82
CA ILE A 481 -27.64 -12.71 18.78
C ILE A 481 -28.34 -11.41 18.35
N ASP A 482 -29.21 -10.86 19.19
CA ASP A 482 -30.01 -9.66 18.83
C ASP A 482 -29.14 -8.39 18.84
N ALA A 483 -28.56 -8.08 17.66
CA ALA A 483 -27.60 -7.01 17.48
C ALA A 483 -27.78 -6.26 16.15
N GLY A 484 -28.58 -6.80 15.22
CA GLY A 484 -28.61 -6.30 13.84
C GLY A 484 -27.45 -6.84 13.02
N HIS A 485 -26.97 -6.08 12.02
CA HIS A 485 -26.01 -6.59 11.02
C HIS A 485 -24.55 -6.68 11.50
N LEU A 486 -24.17 -5.97 12.56
CA LEU A 486 -22.79 -5.88 13.06
C LEU A 486 -22.66 -6.60 14.42
N VAL A 487 -22.88 -7.91 14.44
CA VAL A 487 -22.98 -8.69 15.70
C VAL A 487 -21.67 -8.63 16.48
N HIS A 488 -20.53 -8.87 15.84
CA HIS A 488 -19.22 -8.84 16.48
C HIS A 488 -18.83 -7.45 17.04
N THR A 489 -19.40 -6.38 16.48
CA THR A 489 -19.16 -5.00 16.93
C THR A 489 -20.10 -4.60 18.06
N ASP A 490 -21.41 -4.92 17.90
CA ASP A 490 -22.46 -4.42 18.79
C ASP A 490 -22.67 -5.31 20.04
N ARG A 491 -22.33 -6.61 19.91
CA ARG A 491 -22.43 -7.62 20.97
C ARG A 491 -21.17 -8.50 21.08
N PRO A 492 -19.99 -7.92 21.28
CA PRO A 492 -18.72 -8.65 21.24
C PRO A 492 -18.65 -9.79 22.28
N GLU A 493 -19.18 -9.58 23.47
CA GLU A 493 -19.14 -10.59 24.54
C GLU A 493 -20.04 -11.80 24.23
N GLU A 494 -21.23 -11.57 23.68
CA GLU A 494 -22.15 -12.64 23.26
C GLU A 494 -21.57 -13.38 22.04
N PHE A 495 -21.01 -12.66 21.08
CA PHE A 495 -20.31 -13.22 19.94
C PHE A 495 -19.16 -14.15 20.36
N LEU A 496 -18.27 -13.69 21.27
CA LEU A 496 -17.17 -14.49 21.81
C LEU A 496 -17.68 -15.70 22.64
N ALA A 497 -18.80 -15.58 23.31
CA ALA A 497 -19.40 -16.69 24.04
C ALA A 497 -19.84 -17.82 23.07
N GLU A 498 -20.46 -17.47 21.95
CA GLU A 498 -20.85 -18.44 20.93
C GLU A 498 -19.63 -19.07 20.23
N LEU A 499 -18.56 -18.29 19.98
CA LEU A 499 -17.30 -18.85 19.47
C LEU A 499 -16.72 -19.88 20.43
N ARG A 500 -16.69 -19.59 21.74
CA ARG A 500 -16.24 -20.56 22.78
C ARG A 500 -17.11 -21.82 22.80
N ALA A 501 -18.42 -21.68 22.75
CA ALA A 501 -19.37 -22.79 22.67
C ALA A 501 -19.19 -23.64 21.40
N PHE A 502 -18.68 -23.02 20.34
CA PHE A 502 -18.34 -23.67 19.07
C PHE A 502 -16.93 -24.30 19.07
N GLY A 503 -16.16 -24.13 20.15
CA GLY A 503 -14.85 -24.76 20.33
C GLY A 503 -13.65 -23.90 19.97
N LEU A 504 -13.80 -22.57 19.96
CA LEU A 504 -12.71 -21.59 19.95
C LEU A 504 -12.52 -21.11 21.39
N SER A 505 -11.80 -21.87 22.17
CA SER A 505 -11.50 -21.55 23.59
C SER A 505 -10.13 -20.94 23.72
#